data_811475667e2201cc77ad4cc5c5a41433
#
_entry.id   811475667e2201cc77ad4cc5c5a41433
#
_cell.length_a   1.000
_cell.length_b   1.000
_cell.length_c   1.000
_cell.angle_alpha   90.00
_cell.angle_beta   90.00
_cell.angle_gamma   90.00
#
_symmetry.space_group_name_H-M   'P 1'
#
loop_
_entity.id
_entity.type
_entity.pdbx_description
1 polymer ?
#
loop_
_entity_poly.entity_id
_entity_poly.type
_entity_poly.pdbx_seq_one_letter_code
_entity_poly.pdbx_strand_id
1 'polypeptide(L)'
;AHEILARVLRHERWTPARLARAATGAKNGWWGVSRGAEAFLDQLVTWRELGANTCARRPDYDRFESLPAWAVATLDAHAGDLRPHLYELDRFAEAATHDPLWNAAQRQLAAEGRLHGYLRMLWGKKILEWTASPREALAVMIELNNRFALDGRDPNSYSGIFWVLGRYDRPWPERPVFGTVRCMTSGSTMRKLRVTQYLQRYGPSPV
;
A
#
# COMPACT_ATOMS: atom_id res chain seq x y z
N ALA A 1 -0.60 3.23 -20.30
CA ALA A 1 0.66 2.61 -19.86
C ALA A 1 1.65 2.46 -21.03
N HIS A 2 1.26 1.93 -22.19
CA HIS A 2 2.14 1.64 -23.32
C HIS A 2 2.89 2.89 -23.85
N GLU A 3 2.22 4.04 -23.95
CA GLU A 3 2.88 5.28 -24.40
C GLU A 3 3.95 5.74 -23.41
N ILE A 4 3.67 5.66 -22.11
CA ILE A 4 4.62 6.03 -21.06
C ILE A 4 5.81 5.06 -21.09
N LEU A 5 5.55 3.75 -21.20
CA LEU A 5 6.59 2.73 -21.35
C LEU A 5 7.48 3.05 -22.57
N ALA A 6 6.87 3.32 -23.72
CA ALA A 6 7.61 3.65 -24.94
C ALA A 6 8.47 4.92 -24.81
N ARG A 7 8.00 5.93 -24.07
CA ARG A 7 8.78 7.14 -23.78
C ARG A 7 9.97 6.86 -22.88
N VAL A 8 9.78 6.06 -21.81
CA VAL A 8 10.87 5.65 -20.91
C VAL A 8 11.92 4.85 -21.67
N LEU A 9 11.50 3.84 -22.46
CA LEU A 9 12.43 3.01 -23.22
C LEU A 9 13.20 3.82 -24.25
N ARG A 10 12.58 4.79 -24.94
CA ARG A 10 13.28 5.71 -25.85
C ARG A 10 14.30 6.60 -25.11
N HIS A 11 13.93 7.15 -23.96
CA HIS A 11 14.84 7.95 -23.14
C HIS A 11 16.07 7.16 -22.70
N GLU A 12 15.87 5.91 -22.30
CA GLU A 12 16.92 4.98 -21.91
C GLU A 12 17.71 4.41 -23.10
N ARG A 13 17.36 4.78 -24.36
CA ARG A 13 17.93 4.20 -25.59
C ARG A 13 17.91 2.66 -25.57
N TRP A 14 16.80 2.13 -25.12
CA TRP A 14 16.62 0.71 -24.92
C TRP A 14 16.49 -0.03 -26.26
N THR A 15 17.08 -1.23 -26.34
CA THR A 15 16.90 -2.18 -27.43
C THR A 15 16.64 -3.57 -26.89
N PRO A 16 15.98 -4.47 -27.64
CA PRO A 16 15.73 -5.85 -27.21
C PRO A 16 16.99 -6.62 -26.78
N ALA A 17 18.15 -6.31 -27.35
CA ALA A 17 19.44 -6.88 -26.95
C ALA A 17 19.84 -6.59 -25.51
N ARG A 18 19.27 -5.54 -24.89
CA ARG A 18 19.45 -5.21 -23.49
C ARG A 18 18.55 -6.00 -22.55
N LEU A 19 17.53 -6.66 -23.05
CA LEU A 19 16.79 -7.67 -22.29
C LEU A 19 17.79 -8.76 -21.90
N ALA A 20 18.38 -8.53 -20.79
CA ALA A 20 19.44 -9.40 -20.38
C ALA A 20 18.88 -10.74 -19.96
N ARG A 21 19.55 -11.61 -20.25
CA ARG A 21 20.20 -12.70 -19.51
C ARG A 21 19.72 -12.93 -18.06
N ALA A 22 19.02 -12.01 -17.42
CA ALA A 22 18.57 -12.02 -16.04
C ALA A 22 17.10 -12.36 -15.87
N ALA A 23 16.47 -12.99 -16.82
CA ALA A 23 15.09 -13.44 -16.76
C ALA A 23 14.81 -14.56 -15.73
N THR A 24 15.74 -14.82 -14.83
CA THR A 24 15.66 -15.90 -13.83
C THR A 24 15.22 -15.44 -12.45
N GLY A 25 14.22 -14.54 -12.35
CA GLY A 25 13.65 -14.13 -11.06
C GLY A 25 14.52 -13.16 -10.25
N ALA A 26 15.53 -12.55 -10.85
CA ALA A 26 16.29 -11.47 -10.24
C ALA A 26 15.37 -10.27 -9.99
N LYS A 27 15.40 -9.72 -8.78
CA LYS A 27 14.56 -8.55 -8.40
C LYS A 27 14.95 -7.27 -9.11
N ASN A 28 16.14 -7.18 -9.69
CA ASN A 28 16.68 -5.98 -10.31
C ASN A 28 17.49 -6.33 -11.57
N GLY A 29 17.54 -5.41 -12.52
CA GLY A 29 18.40 -5.49 -13.70
C GLY A 29 17.83 -6.27 -14.88
N TRP A 30 16.60 -6.73 -14.80
CA TRP A 30 16.01 -7.53 -15.87
C TRP A 30 15.54 -6.71 -17.09
N TRP A 31 15.19 -5.44 -16.89
CA TRP A 31 14.85 -4.53 -17.99
C TRP A 31 16.09 -4.02 -18.76
N GLY A 32 17.28 -4.07 -18.18
CA GLY A 32 18.48 -3.53 -18.79
C GLY A 32 18.47 -2.01 -18.97
N VAL A 33 17.77 -1.29 -18.08
CA VAL A 33 17.67 0.19 -18.03
C VAL A 33 18.29 0.72 -16.76
N SER A 34 18.31 2.05 -16.58
CA SER A 34 18.79 2.66 -15.33
C SER A 34 17.94 2.20 -14.13
N ARG A 35 18.52 2.20 -12.93
CA ARG A 35 17.85 1.79 -11.69
C ARG A 35 16.55 2.55 -11.43
N GLY A 36 16.53 3.86 -11.76
CA GLY A 36 15.34 4.69 -11.60
C GLY A 36 14.23 4.32 -12.58
N ALA A 37 14.59 4.12 -13.85
CA ALA A 37 13.66 3.69 -14.88
C ALA A 37 13.13 2.28 -14.58
N GLU A 38 13.98 1.36 -14.13
CA GLU A 38 13.56 0.02 -13.76
C GLU A 38 12.54 0.03 -12.62
N ALA A 39 12.82 0.77 -11.54
CA ALA A 39 11.90 0.88 -10.42
C ALA A 39 10.54 1.49 -10.84
N PHE A 40 10.55 2.45 -11.77
CA PHE A 40 9.33 3.03 -12.32
C PHE A 40 8.56 2.03 -13.20
N LEU A 41 9.25 1.33 -14.10
CA LEU A 41 8.65 0.34 -14.99
C LEU A 41 8.09 -0.86 -14.21
N ASP A 42 8.75 -1.25 -13.12
CA ASP A 42 8.26 -2.31 -12.24
C ASP A 42 6.89 -1.94 -11.63
N GLN A 43 6.71 -0.69 -11.20
CA GLN A 43 5.41 -0.21 -10.74
C GLN A 43 4.39 -0.09 -11.88
N LEU A 44 4.79 0.51 -13.01
CA LEU A 44 3.89 0.80 -14.12
C LEU A 44 3.41 -0.47 -14.84
N VAL A 45 4.27 -1.49 -14.95
CA VAL A 45 3.98 -2.72 -15.72
C VAL A 45 3.72 -3.87 -14.75
N THR A 46 4.73 -4.30 -13.98
CA THR A 46 4.67 -5.54 -13.20
C THR A 46 3.54 -5.52 -12.17
N TRP A 47 3.55 -4.54 -11.27
CA TRP A 47 2.56 -4.48 -10.19
C TRP A 47 1.16 -4.14 -10.68
N ARG A 48 1.06 -3.26 -11.68
CA ARG A 48 -0.24 -2.94 -12.29
C ARG A 48 -0.85 -4.15 -12.99
N GLU A 49 -0.07 -4.91 -13.75
CA GLU A 49 -0.57 -6.11 -14.44
C GLU A 49 -0.92 -7.24 -13.47
N LEU A 50 -0.16 -7.40 -12.37
CA LEU A 50 -0.54 -8.34 -11.30
C LEU A 50 -1.89 -7.97 -10.69
N GLY A 51 -2.15 -6.69 -10.45
CA GLY A 51 -3.44 -6.19 -9.98
C GLY A 51 -4.56 -6.47 -10.98
N ALA A 52 -4.36 -6.09 -12.24
CA ALA A 52 -5.34 -6.29 -13.31
C ALA A 52 -5.67 -7.79 -13.50
N ASN A 53 -4.65 -8.66 -13.52
CA ASN A 53 -4.84 -10.10 -13.62
C ASN A 53 -5.58 -10.68 -12.41
N THR A 54 -5.27 -10.23 -11.21
CA THR A 54 -5.95 -10.69 -9.98
C THR A 54 -7.43 -10.34 -10.05
N CYS A 55 -7.77 -9.08 -10.35
CA CYS A 55 -9.17 -8.64 -10.43
C CYS A 55 -9.94 -9.31 -11.60
N ALA A 56 -9.28 -9.54 -12.72
CA ALA A 56 -9.92 -10.18 -13.89
C ALA A 56 -10.19 -11.68 -13.70
N ARG A 57 -9.36 -12.37 -12.91
CA ARG A 57 -9.40 -13.84 -12.80
C ARG A 57 -9.99 -14.36 -11.49
N ARG A 58 -10.17 -13.49 -10.50
CA ARG A 58 -10.70 -13.85 -9.18
C ARG A 58 -11.97 -13.06 -8.88
N PRO A 59 -13.14 -13.71 -8.84
CA PRO A 59 -14.39 -13.03 -8.48
C PRO A 59 -14.43 -12.56 -7.02
N ASP A 60 -13.53 -13.10 -6.17
CA ASP A 60 -13.36 -12.78 -4.76
C ASP A 60 -12.19 -11.82 -4.49
N TYR A 61 -11.69 -11.10 -5.50
CA TYR A 61 -10.48 -10.27 -5.41
C TYR A 61 -10.51 -9.22 -4.30
N ASP A 62 -11.70 -8.77 -3.93
CA ASP A 62 -11.99 -7.76 -2.90
C ASP A 62 -12.41 -8.35 -1.54
N ARG A 63 -12.43 -9.69 -1.41
CA ARG A 63 -12.81 -10.36 -0.17
C ARG A 63 -11.59 -10.75 0.66
N PHE A 64 -11.74 -10.70 1.98
CA PHE A 64 -10.70 -11.05 2.94
C PHE A 64 -10.15 -12.47 2.71
N GLU A 65 -11.02 -13.40 2.39
CA GLU A 65 -10.70 -14.82 2.14
C GLU A 65 -9.83 -15.04 0.89
N SER A 66 -9.70 -14.02 0.03
CA SER A 66 -8.79 -14.07 -1.14
C SER A 66 -7.32 -13.83 -0.80
N LEU A 67 -7.01 -13.48 0.47
CA LEU A 67 -5.64 -13.39 0.97
C LEU A 67 -4.96 -14.77 0.96
N PRO A 68 -3.61 -14.82 0.96
CA PRO A 68 -2.90 -16.07 1.18
C PRO A 68 -3.33 -16.74 2.50
N ALA A 69 -3.43 -18.07 2.49
CA ALA A 69 -3.90 -18.83 3.65
C ALA A 69 -3.15 -18.51 4.94
N TRP A 70 -1.82 -18.30 4.87
CA TRP A 70 -1.02 -17.90 6.03
C TRP A 70 -1.42 -16.54 6.61
N ALA A 71 -1.81 -15.59 5.74
CA ALA A 71 -2.21 -14.25 6.17
C ALA A 71 -3.60 -14.28 6.81
N VAL A 72 -4.55 -15.02 6.23
CA VAL A 72 -5.87 -15.26 6.85
C VAL A 72 -5.70 -15.88 8.22
N ALA A 73 -4.97 -16.99 8.31
CA ALA A 73 -4.80 -17.73 9.56
C ALA A 73 -4.20 -16.87 10.68
N THR A 74 -3.13 -16.10 10.37
CA THR A 74 -2.49 -15.26 11.39
C THR A 74 -3.35 -14.07 11.79
N LEU A 75 -4.05 -13.41 10.86
CA LEU A 75 -4.92 -12.29 11.17
C LEU A 75 -6.18 -12.73 11.95
N ASP A 76 -6.74 -13.90 11.66
CA ASP A 76 -7.86 -14.46 12.41
C ASP A 76 -7.43 -14.87 13.83
N ALA A 77 -6.24 -15.47 14.00
CA ALA A 77 -5.70 -15.80 15.31
C ALA A 77 -5.49 -14.56 16.22
N HIS A 78 -5.16 -13.43 15.61
CA HIS A 78 -4.92 -12.15 16.32
C HIS A 78 -6.13 -11.18 16.27
N ALA A 79 -7.28 -11.62 15.78
CA ALA A 79 -8.47 -10.77 15.69
C ALA A 79 -8.95 -10.27 17.05
N GLY A 80 -8.80 -11.08 18.12
CA GLY A 80 -9.18 -10.77 19.50
C GLY A 80 -8.11 -10.01 20.30
N ASP A 81 -6.97 -9.67 19.72
CA ASP A 81 -5.90 -8.97 20.44
C ASP A 81 -6.35 -7.58 20.90
N LEU A 82 -5.85 -7.16 22.07
CA LEU A 82 -6.15 -5.85 22.62
C LEU A 82 -5.64 -4.72 21.71
N ARG A 83 -6.53 -3.79 21.40
CA ARG A 83 -6.24 -2.58 20.63
C ARG A 83 -6.39 -1.36 21.55
N PRO A 84 -5.29 -0.60 21.80
CA PRO A 84 -5.36 0.57 22.69
C PRO A 84 -6.20 1.71 22.11
N HIS A 85 -6.41 1.73 20.80
CA HIS A 85 -7.24 2.71 20.12
C HIS A 85 -8.14 2.01 19.12
N LEU A 86 -9.41 2.41 19.08
CA LEU A 86 -10.38 2.00 18.07
C LEU A 86 -11.03 3.25 17.49
N TYR A 87 -11.22 3.26 16.16
CA TYR A 87 -11.86 4.37 15.46
C TYR A 87 -12.88 3.86 14.46
N GLU A 88 -14.01 4.54 14.41
CA GLU A 88 -15.03 4.36 13.38
C GLU A 88 -14.60 5.02 12.06
N LEU A 89 -15.24 4.64 10.96
CA LEU A 89 -14.94 5.12 9.61
C LEU A 89 -14.86 6.65 9.51
N ASP A 90 -15.80 7.36 10.14
CA ASP A 90 -15.86 8.83 10.08
C ASP A 90 -14.62 9.48 10.70
N ARG A 91 -14.13 8.93 11.82
CA ARG A 91 -12.90 9.42 12.46
C ARG A 91 -11.67 9.26 11.55
N PHE A 92 -11.61 8.16 10.81
CA PHE A 92 -10.58 7.96 9.79
C PHE A 92 -10.77 8.95 8.64
N ALA A 93 -11.98 9.09 8.10
CA ALA A 93 -12.27 9.98 6.99
C ALA A 93 -11.92 11.45 7.30
N GLU A 94 -12.21 11.91 8.52
CA GLU A 94 -11.93 13.26 9.02
C GLU A 94 -10.47 13.48 9.43
N ALA A 95 -9.60 12.47 9.34
CA ALA A 95 -8.22 12.54 9.81
C ALA A 95 -8.12 12.97 11.29
N ALA A 96 -8.98 12.40 12.13
CA ALA A 96 -9.16 12.77 13.54
C ALA A 96 -8.74 11.65 14.52
N THR A 97 -7.65 10.94 14.20
CA THR A 97 -7.01 9.97 15.09
C THR A 97 -6.01 10.64 16.03
N HIS A 98 -5.42 9.87 16.94
CA HIS A 98 -4.35 10.36 17.83
C HIS A 98 -2.99 10.52 17.13
N ASP A 99 -2.80 10.00 15.91
CA ASP A 99 -1.50 9.97 15.23
C ASP A 99 -1.37 11.12 14.21
N PRO A 100 -0.51 12.13 14.46
CA PRO A 100 -0.37 13.28 13.57
C PRO A 100 0.12 12.91 12.17
N LEU A 101 0.99 11.90 12.03
CA LEU A 101 1.52 11.50 10.73
C LEU A 101 0.45 10.79 9.91
N TRP A 102 -0.34 9.93 10.53
CA TRP A 102 -1.46 9.28 9.87
C TRP A 102 -2.52 10.29 9.43
N ASN A 103 -2.87 11.23 10.32
CA ASN A 103 -3.83 12.28 10.01
C ASN A 103 -3.34 13.18 8.86
N ALA A 104 -2.06 13.53 8.81
CA ALA A 104 -1.47 14.26 7.69
C ALA A 104 -1.57 13.46 6.38
N ALA A 105 -1.33 12.15 6.42
CA ALA A 105 -1.47 11.28 5.26
C ALA A 105 -2.92 11.21 4.76
N GLN A 106 -3.89 11.09 5.67
CA GLN A 106 -5.30 11.09 5.30
C GLN A 106 -5.74 12.45 4.71
N ARG A 107 -5.30 13.58 5.27
CA ARG A 107 -5.59 14.91 4.71
C ARG A 107 -4.97 15.07 3.31
N GLN A 108 -3.74 14.62 3.10
CA GLN A 108 -3.14 14.63 1.76
C GLN A 108 -3.96 13.78 0.80
N LEU A 109 -4.36 12.57 1.20
CA LEU A 109 -5.18 11.69 0.37
C LEU A 109 -6.50 12.36 -0.02
N ALA A 110 -7.18 12.99 0.95
CA ALA A 110 -8.43 13.70 0.70
C ALA A 110 -8.27 14.93 -0.21
N ALA A 111 -7.17 15.68 -0.06
CA ALA A 111 -6.92 16.91 -0.80
C ALA A 111 -6.33 16.68 -2.20
N GLU A 112 -5.43 15.71 -2.35
CA GLU A 112 -4.66 15.49 -3.58
C GLU A 112 -5.00 14.17 -4.30
N GLY A 113 -5.76 13.26 -3.66
CA GLY A 113 -6.09 11.94 -4.20
C GLY A 113 -4.91 10.97 -4.29
N ARG A 114 -3.76 11.29 -3.69
CA ARG A 114 -2.54 10.49 -3.80
C ARG A 114 -1.73 10.48 -2.52
N LEU A 115 -1.00 9.39 -2.30
CA LEU A 115 -0.02 9.23 -1.23
C LEU A 115 1.28 8.65 -1.78
N HIS A 116 2.40 9.03 -1.15
CA HIS A 116 3.65 8.30 -1.34
C HIS A 116 3.48 6.83 -0.90
N GLY A 117 3.94 5.87 -1.71
CA GLY A 117 3.70 4.43 -1.48
C GLY A 117 4.05 3.95 -0.06
N TYR A 118 5.15 4.45 0.53
CA TYR A 118 5.52 4.09 1.91
C TYR A 118 4.52 4.63 2.95
N LEU A 119 4.00 5.84 2.75
CA LEU A 119 2.95 6.41 3.61
C LEU A 119 1.61 5.72 3.41
N ARG A 120 1.28 5.29 2.18
CA ARG A 120 0.07 4.49 1.90
C ARG A 120 0.12 3.15 2.63
N MET A 121 1.30 2.50 2.68
CA MET A 121 1.48 1.29 3.50
C MET A 121 1.29 1.55 4.99
N LEU A 122 1.90 2.61 5.55
CA LEU A 122 1.68 3.00 6.94
C LEU A 122 0.21 3.28 7.22
N TRP A 123 -0.45 4.04 6.34
CA TRP A 123 -1.86 4.40 6.43
C TRP A 123 -2.74 3.14 6.58
N GLY A 124 -2.58 2.16 5.72
CA GLY A 124 -3.34 0.91 5.81
C GLY A 124 -2.98 0.06 7.04
N LYS A 125 -1.68 0.00 7.42
CA LYS A 125 -1.25 -0.72 8.62
C LYS A 125 -1.87 -0.14 9.90
N LYS A 126 -2.04 1.17 9.96
CA LYS A 126 -2.67 1.83 11.11
C LYS A 126 -4.19 1.62 11.13
N ILE A 127 -4.85 1.55 9.98
CA ILE A 127 -6.26 1.15 9.93
C ILE A 127 -6.42 -0.28 10.47
N LEU A 128 -5.54 -1.23 10.08
CA LEU A 128 -5.56 -2.58 10.63
C LEU A 128 -5.35 -2.59 12.16
N GLU A 129 -4.47 -1.74 12.66
CA GLU A 129 -4.19 -1.64 14.10
C GLU A 129 -5.36 -1.04 14.90
N TRP A 130 -6.16 -0.16 14.30
CA TRP A 130 -7.15 0.67 14.99
C TRP A 130 -8.61 0.38 14.65
N THR A 131 -8.91 -0.72 13.97
CA THR A 131 -10.26 -1.26 13.74
C THR A 131 -10.51 -2.49 14.59
N ALA A 132 -11.76 -2.83 14.87
CA ALA A 132 -12.11 -3.94 15.75
C ALA A 132 -11.71 -5.32 15.17
N SER A 133 -11.60 -5.43 13.85
CA SER A 133 -11.22 -6.69 13.19
C SER A 133 -10.46 -6.47 11.87
N PRO A 134 -9.70 -7.48 11.41
CA PRO A 134 -9.05 -7.40 10.10
C PRO A 134 -10.03 -7.26 8.91
N ARG A 135 -11.22 -7.81 9.02
CA ARG A 135 -12.28 -7.67 7.99
C ARG A 135 -12.83 -6.26 7.94
N GLU A 136 -13.05 -5.66 9.09
CA GLU A 136 -13.42 -4.25 9.19
C GLU A 136 -12.32 -3.34 8.66
N ALA A 137 -11.06 -3.62 9.00
CA ALA A 137 -9.92 -2.90 8.45
C ALA A 137 -9.91 -2.90 6.91
N LEU A 138 -10.19 -4.05 6.30
CA LEU A 138 -10.28 -4.17 4.84
C LEU A 138 -11.42 -3.31 4.29
N ALA A 139 -12.60 -3.35 4.90
CA ALA A 139 -13.76 -2.55 4.49
C ALA A 139 -13.46 -1.05 4.58
N VAL A 140 -12.88 -0.58 5.69
CA VAL A 140 -12.47 0.82 5.90
C VAL A 140 -11.42 1.25 4.87
N MET A 141 -10.40 0.42 4.61
CA MET A 141 -9.38 0.73 3.61
C MET A 141 -9.97 0.86 2.21
N ILE A 142 -10.86 -0.06 1.81
CA ILE A 142 -11.53 -0.02 0.49
C ILE A 142 -12.39 1.24 0.38
N GLU A 143 -13.21 1.54 1.38
CA GLU A 143 -14.09 2.70 1.37
C GLU A 143 -13.30 4.02 1.25
N LEU A 144 -12.34 4.24 2.13
CA LEU A 144 -11.53 5.47 2.13
C LEU A 144 -10.70 5.62 0.85
N ASN A 145 -10.12 4.51 0.35
CA ASN A 145 -9.36 4.54 -0.88
C ASN A 145 -10.26 4.86 -2.09
N ASN A 146 -11.41 4.22 -2.19
CA ASN A 146 -12.34 4.43 -3.30
C ASN A 146 -12.98 5.84 -3.28
N ARG A 147 -13.13 6.42 -2.09
CA ARG A 147 -13.68 7.76 -1.88
C ARG A 147 -12.68 8.86 -2.19
N PHE A 148 -11.43 8.70 -1.80
CA PHE A 148 -10.46 9.81 -1.80
C PHE A 148 -9.33 9.64 -2.83
N ALA A 149 -8.94 8.43 -3.21
CA ALA A 149 -7.81 8.23 -4.10
C ALA A 149 -8.18 8.39 -5.57
N LEU A 150 -7.31 9.05 -6.35
CA LEU A 150 -7.45 9.15 -7.82
C LEU A 150 -7.43 7.77 -8.49
N ASP A 151 -6.68 6.82 -7.94
CA ASP A 151 -6.64 5.42 -8.35
C ASP A 151 -7.66 4.54 -7.61
N GLY A 152 -8.63 5.16 -6.93
CA GLY A 152 -9.74 4.44 -6.30
C GLY A 152 -10.47 3.56 -7.31
N ARG A 153 -10.80 2.33 -6.93
CA ARG A 153 -11.41 1.30 -7.78
C ARG A 153 -10.52 0.75 -8.91
N ASP A 154 -9.27 1.22 -9.04
CA ASP A 154 -8.31 0.62 -9.97
C ASP A 154 -7.80 -0.73 -9.41
N PRO A 155 -7.59 -1.75 -10.27
CA PRO A 155 -7.04 -3.03 -9.83
C PRO A 155 -5.72 -2.96 -9.07
N ASN A 156 -4.85 -2.02 -9.43
CA ASN A 156 -3.58 -1.82 -8.73
C ASN A 156 -3.79 -1.27 -7.30
N SER A 157 -4.84 -0.47 -7.11
CA SER A 157 -5.24 0.04 -5.80
C SER A 157 -5.67 -1.09 -4.87
N TYR A 158 -6.48 -2.04 -5.35
CA TYR A 158 -6.82 -3.25 -4.60
C TYR A 158 -5.57 -4.09 -4.28
N SER A 159 -4.64 -4.25 -5.22
CA SER A 159 -3.36 -4.91 -4.93
C SER A 159 -2.62 -4.24 -3.77
N GLY A 160 -2.58 -2.92 -3.72
CA GLY A 160 -1.97 -2.16 -2.63
C GLY A 160 -2.66 -2.36 -1.28
N ILE A 161 -4.00 -2.33 -1.23
CA ILE A 161 -4.78 -2.59 -0.03
C ILE A 161 -4.54 -4.01 0.49
N PHE A 162 -4.61 -5.01 -0.39
CA PHE A 162 -4.38 -6.40 -0.01
C PHE A 162 -2.93 -6.69 0.36
N TRP A 163 -1.97 -5.94 -0.17
CA TRP A 163 -0.58 -6.01 0.29
C TRP A 163 -0.45 -5.59 1.75
N VAL A 164 -1.22 -4.59 2.20
CA VAL A 164 -1.27 -4.23 3.63
C VAL A 164 -1.58 -5.46 4.49
N LEU A 165 -2.47 -6.34 4.03
CA LEU A 165 -2.93 -7.53 4.75
C LEU A 165 -2.10 -8.79 4.44
N GLY A 166 -1.00 -8.69 3.66
CA GLY A 166 -0.07 -9.79 3.43
C GLY A 166 -0.04 -10.39 2.03
N ARG A 167 -0.93 -9.98 1.07
CA ARG A 167 -0.85 -10.42 -0.32
C ARG A 167 0.50 -9.97 -0.91
N TYR A 168 1.19 -10.84 -1.61
CA TYR A 168 2.53 -10.62 -2.18
C TYR A 168 3.66 -10.45 -1.17
N ASP A 169 3.42 -10.64 0.13
CA ASP A 169 4.42 -10.55 1.19
C ASP A 169 4.73 -11.97 1.74
N ARG A 170 5.60 -12.04 2.70
CA ARG A 170 5.99 -13.23 3.44
C ARG A 170 5.72 -13.04 4.93
N PRO A 171 5.68 -14.10 5.73
CA PRO A 171 5.60 -13.97 7.18
C PRO A 171 6.78 -13.17 7.76
N TRP A 172 6.48 -12.32 8.73
CA TRP A 172 7.40 -11.51 9.53
C TRP A 172 7.36 -11.96 10.99
N PRO A 173 8.29 -11.50 11.85
CA PRO A 173 8.18 -11.74 13.30
C PRO A 173 6.82 -11.31 13.83
N GLU A 174 6.22 -12.18 14.63
CA GLU A 174 4.88 -12.03 15.17
C GLU A 174 4.75 -10.78 16.06
N ARG A 175 3.63 -10.09 15.95
CA ARG A 175 3.27 -8.89 16.71
C ARG A 175 1.79 -8.90 17.07
N PRO A 176 1.39 -8.36 18.23
CA PRO A 176 -0.02 -8.21 18.54
C PRO A 176 -0.78 -7.51 17.41
N VAL A 177 -2.02 -7.88 17.17
CA VAL A 177 -2.93 -7.40 16.12
C VAL A 177 -2.51 -7.82 14.70
N PHE A 178 -1.21 -7.79 14.40
CA PHE A 178 -0.67 -8.08 13.06
C PHE A 178 -0.36 -9.57 12.84
N GLY A 179 -0.21 -10.34 13.92
CA GLY A 179 0.36 -11.69 13.82
C GLY A 179 1.69 -11.64 13.08
N THR A 180 1.85 -12.48 12.08
CA THR A 180 3.04 -12.50 11.21
C THR A 180 2.93 -11.58 9.99
N VAL A 181 1.86 -10.81 9.85
CA VAL A 181 1.79 -9.75 8.83
C VAL A 181 2.71 -8.60 9.23
N ARG A 182 3.42 -8.04 8.25
CA ARG A 182 4.37 -6.94 8.47
C ARG A 182 3.74 -5.78 9.22
N CYS A 183 4.30 -5.40 10.36
CA CYS A 183 3.91 -4.22 11.13
C CYS A 183 4.70 -2.98 10.67
N MET A 184 4.07 -1.81 10.72
CA MET A 184 4.71 -0.50 10.53
C MET A 184 4.25 0.48 11.63
N THR A 185 5.18 1.29 12.13
CA THR A 185 4.89 2.31 13.13
C THR A 185 5.20 3.71 12.59
N SER A 186 4.46 4.72 13.07
CA SER A 186 4.72 6.13 12.71
C SER A 186 6.10 6.57 13.16
N GLY A 187 6.56 6.17 14.35
CA GLY A 187 7.90 6.47 14.84
C GLY A 187 9.02 5.91 13.92
N SER A 188 8.89 4.67 13.43
CA SER A 188 9.87 4.10 12.49
C SER A 188 9.82 4.80 11.13
N THR A 189 8.64 5.20 10.70
CA THR A 189 8.44 5.92 9.44
C THR A 189 9.05 7.32 9.49
N MET A 190 8.85 8.05 10.59
CA MET A 190 9.45 9.39 10.80
C MET A 190 10.97 9.36 10.81
N ARG A 191 11.58 8.30 11.35
CA ARG A 191 13.05 8.12 11.29
C ARG A 191 13.56 7.85 9.87
N LYS A 192 12.73 7.24 9.04
CA LYS A 192 13.11 6.84 7.67
C LYS A 192 12.84 7.93 6.63
N LEU A 193 11.81 8.73 6.86
CA LEU A 193 11.38 9.81 5.96
C LEU A 193 11.54 11.16 6.67
N ARG A 194 11.95 12.19 5.92
CA ARG A 194 11.99 13.57 6.43
C ARG A 194 10.56 14.14 6.43
N VAL A 195 9.85 14.00 7.54
CA VAL A 195 8.41 14.33 7.62
C VAL A 195 8.10 15.73 8.16
N THR A 196 9.09 16.52 8.60
CA THR A 196 8.83 17.83 9.22
C THR A 196 8.04 18.77 8.30
N GLN A 197 8.51 18.98 7.08
CA GLN A 197 7.80 19.81 6.10
C GLN A 197 6.46 19.20 5.67
N TYR A 198 6.38 17.87 5.65
CA TYR A 198 5.16 17.15 5.36
C TYR A 198 4.09 17.41 6.42
N LEU A 199 4.45 17.34 7.69
CA LEU A 199 3.55 17.63 8.81
C LEU A 199 3.15 19.11 8.85
N GLN A 200 4.04 20.04 8.48
CA GLN A 200 3.70 21.45 8.33
C GLN A 200 2.65 21.67 7.23
N ARG A 201 2.79 20.98 6.10
CA ARG A 201 1.90 21.13 4.94
C ARG A 201 0.51 20.50 5.16
N TYR A 202 0.44 19.30 5.75
CA TYR A 202 -0.78 18.52 5.90
C TYR A 202 -1.21 18.33 7.37
N GLY A 203 -0.55 19.00 8.28
CA GLY A 203 -0.96 19.07 9.69
C GLY A 203 -2.28 19.81 9.86
N PRO A 204 -2.83 19.89 11.09
CA PRO A 204 -3.97 20.74 11.37
C PRO A 204 -3.59 22.19 11.05
N SER A 205 -4.52 22.92 10.43
CA SER A 205 -4.34 24.37 10.27
C SER A 205 -4.09 24.98 11.66
N PRO A 206 -3.13 25.91 11.81
CA PRO A 206 -3.03 26.65 13.04
C PRO A 206 -4.37 27.35 13.28
N VAL A 207 -4.93 27.14 14.47
CA VAL A 207 -6.12 27.83 14.96
C VAL A 207 -5.79 29.29 15.19
#